data_8aafd53a227964eab26d50b257096824
#
_entry.id   8aafd53a227964eab26d50b257096824
#
_cell.length_a   1.000
_cell.length_b   1.000
_cell.length_c   1.000
_cell.angle_alpha   90.00
_cell.angle_beta   90.00
_cell.angle_gamma   90.00
#
_symmetry.space_group_name_H-M   'P 1'
#
loop_
_entity.id
_entity.type
_entity.pdbx_description
1 polymer ?
#
loop_
_entity_poly.entity_id
_entity_poly.type
_entity_poly.pdbx_seq_one_letter_code
_entity_poly.pdbx_strand_id
1 'polypeptide(L)'
;MSVPVSRIEKEFILKNLVEKKAPVEVRYFDQWVAGLINDVDDSGAVICLSDGDVPVPGGDTEAQVFFKFRGARMTFHAKALALKGSDLRIAIPQGIYRDLSRGFERVAPGADMSLSFLAQGERIELNFPKSEISDETPEEPETMPNFDAAKMTNLLKAFREKAQTFSSENKIVMFRERKPESFEEKLVTVTGKTFLYPQSMVKHTAEKDLILSPRLLTQEEIILAQTNQGLELFQVINLLNKTEKDKNTKNILQELYSPILYHAYVVGYLYLVSFKDGGQKFSQKVIDFIFQFGRLLVHSLKVNGYFKGEPVKERVETAEVIDVSASGIQFALPLNHFENVLLLYNDLSFDLTVGEREMKAGGRIMRKFSDRGRLYICVMFLDIKDEDRRFLMEALYGSAQTPDFYPSSEDWTV
;
A
#
# COMPACT_ATOMS: atom_id res chain seq x y z
N MET A 1 -1.71 15.88 -2.01
CA MET A 1 -1.18 15.95 -3.39
C MET A 1 -0.79 14.54 -3.79
N SER A 2 -1.22 14.05 -4.96
CA SER A 2 -0.80 12.73 -5.46
C SER A 2 0.67 12.80 -5.88
N VAL A 3 1.47 11.84 -5.43
CA VAL A 3 2.88 11.73 -5.82
C VAL A 3 2.93 11.14 -7.25
N PRO A 4 3.70 11.74 -8.19
CA PRO A 4 3.84 11.17 -9.53
C PRO A 4 4.58 9.83 -9.45
N VAL A 5 4.27 8.91 -10.36
CA VAL A 5 5.04 7.68 -10.54
C VAL A 5 6.48 7.98 -10.95
N SER A 6 7.40 7.08 -10.65
CA SER A 6 8.81 7.24 -11.04
C SER A 6 8.99 7.34 -12.57
N ARG A 7 10.10 7.92 -13.03
CA ARG A 7 10.38 8.07 -14.47
C ARG A 7 10.37 6.72 -15.20
N ILE A 8 10.99 5.69 -14.62
CA ILE A 8 11.07 4.33 -15.20
C ILE A 8 9.68 3.71 -15.29
N GLU A 9 8.89 3.87 -14.23
CA GLU A 9 7.52 3.38 -14.19
C GLU A 9 6.62 4.10 -15.21
N LYS A 10 6.79 5.40 -15.40
CA LYS A 10 6.10 6.17 -16.43
C LYS A 10 6.35 5.64 -17.84
N GLU A 11 7.61 5.40 -18.19
CA GLU A 11 8.00 4.84 -19.49
C GLU A 11 7.40 3.44 -19.69
N PHE A 12 7.43 2.62 -18.65
CA PHE A 12 6.81 1.30 -18.65
C PHE A 12 5.29 1.36 -18.85
N ILE A 13 4.60 2.25 -18.14
CA ILE A 13 3.14 2.42 -18.26
C ILE A 13 2.77 2.83 -19.67
N LEU A 14 3.41 3.85 -20.24
CA LEU A 14 3.11 4.32 -21.59
C LEU A 14 3.31 3.23 -22.65
N LYS A 15 4.40 2.47 -22.57
CA LYS A 15 4.65 1.33 -23.47
C LYS A 15 3.58 0.25 -23.32
N ASN A 16 3.18 -0.06 -22.09
CA ASN A 16 2.16 -1.07 -21.83
C ASN A 16 0.79 -0.67 -22.41
N LEU A 17 0.43 0.62 -22.34
CA LEU A 17 -0.81 1.14 -22.93
C LEU A 17 -0.82 0.94 -24.46
N VAL A 18 0.30 1.17 -25.13
CA VAL A 18 0.46 0.94 -26.58
C VAL A 18 0.37 -0.56 -26.90
N GLU A 19 1.18 -1.39 -26.23
CA GLU A 19 1.26 -2.83 -26.49
C GLU A 19 -0.09 -3.54 -26.27
N LYS A 20 -0.79 -3.20 -25.20
CA LYS A 20 -2.09 -3.80 -24.88
C LYS A 20 -3.28 -3.13 -25.58
N LYS A 21 -3.05 -2.06 -26.33
CA LYS A 21 -4.13 -1.24 -26.91
C LYS A 21 -5.17 -0.88 -25.86
N ALA A 22 -4.68 -0.47 -24.68
CA ALA A 22 -5.56 -0.18 -23.55
C ALA A 22 -6.40 1.07 -23.83
N PRO A 23 -7.71 1.05 -23.59
CA PRO A 23 -8.56 2.20 -23.80
C PRO A 23 -8.16 3.35 -22.88
N VAL A 24 -8.14 4.54 -23.43
CA VAL A 24 -7.94 5.79 -22.70
C VAL A 24 -9.10 6.74 -22.92
N GLU A 25 -9.32 7.63 -21.97
CA GLU A 25 -10.26 8.71 -22.11
C GLU A 25 -9.49 10.02 -22.08
N VAL A 26 -9.84 10.87 -22.99
CA VAL A 26 -9.18 12.17 -23.15
C VAL A 26 -10.21 13.26 -22.87
N ARG A 27 -9.95 14.04 -21.82
CA ARG A 27 -10.65 15.30 -21.60
C ARG A 27 -9.92 16.39 -22.37
N TYR A 28 -10.61 16.94 -23.37
CA TYR A 28 -10.05 17.88 -24.31
C TYR A 28 -11.12 18.92 -24.67
N PHE A 29 -10.83 20.23 -24.51
CA PHE A 29 -11.83 21.31 -24.66
C PHE A 29 -13.16 21.05 -23.92
N ASP A 30 -13.08 20.58 -22.68
CA ASP A 30 -14.25 20.19 -21.84
C ASP A 30 -15.13 19.08 -22.43
N GLN A 31 -14.69 18.42 -23.49
CA GLN A 31 -15.32 17.20 -24.02
C GLN A 31 -14.55 15.96 -23.57
N TRP A 32 -15.29 14.88 -23.36
CA TRP A 32 -14.73 13.56 -23.08
C TRP A 32 -14.75 12.73 -24.35
N VAL A 33 -13.61 12.26 -24.77
CA VAL A 33 -13.47 11.45 -25.99
C VAL A 33 -12.69 10.19 -25.65
N ALA A 34 -13.27 9.04 -26.04
CA ALA A 34 -12.56 7.76 -25.94
C ALA A 34 -11.46 7.66 -26.99
N GLY A 35 -10.38 6.94 -26.70
CA GLY A 35 -9.29 6.74 -27.66
C GLY A 35 -8.36 5.60 -27.26
N LEU A 36 -7.33 5.41 -28.10
CA LEU A 36 -6.26 4.45 -27.88
C LEU A 36 -4.92 5.14 -28.09
N ILE A 37 -3.93 4.88 -27.24
CA ILE A 37 -2.56 5.35 -27.50
C ILE A 37 -1.94 4.38 -28.52
N ASN A 38 -1.68 4.86 -29.74
CA ASN A 38 -1.16 4.04 -30.82
C ASN A 38 0.36 4.02 -30.89
N ASP A 39 0.99 5.12 -30.48
CA ASP A 39 2.45 5.25 -30.56
C ASP A 39 2.97 6.20 -29.47
N VAL A 40 4.20 5.94 -29.01
CA VAL A 40 4.92 6.78 -28.05
C VAL A 40 6.38 6.83 -28.45
N ASP A 41 6.87 8.01 -28.77
CA ASP A 41 8.26 8.30 -29.08
C ASP A 41 8.86 9.37 -28.13
N ASP A 42 10.13 9.71 -28.29
CA ASP A 42 10.80 10.74 -27.47
C ASP A 42 10.21 12.15 -27.63
N SER A 43 9.43 12.38 -28.68
CA SER A 43 8.85 13.68 -29.03
C SER A 43 7.37 13.81 -28.62
N GLY A 44 6.68 12.71 -28.32
CA GLY A 44 5.27 12.73 -27.95
C GLY A 44 4.59 11.37 -27.99
N ALA A 45 3.27 11.40 -27.79
CA ALA A 45 2.41 10.25 -27.95
C ALA A 45 1.29 10.57 -28.96
N VAL A 46 0.80 9.56 -29.67
CA VAL A 46 -0.30 9.66 -30.62
C VAL A 46 -1.50 8.90 -30.06
N ILE A 47 -2.60 9.60 -29.86
CA ILE A 47 -3.87 9.04 -29.40
C ILE A 47 -4.86 9.04 -30.56
N CYS A 48 -5.31 7.87 -30.98
CA CYS A 48 -6.40 7.75 -31.95
C CYS A 48 -7.73 7.90 -31.21
N LEU A 49 -8.46 8.99 -31.46
CA LEU A 49 -9.75 9.30 -30.86
C LEU A 49 -10.85 8.54 -31.58
N SER A 50 -11.85 8.08 -30.84
CA SER A 50 -12.97 7.31 -31.39
C SER A 50 -14.00 8.18 -32.13
N ASP A 51 -14.09 9.46 -31.76
CA ASP A 51 -14.96 10.46 -32.42
C ASP A 51 -14.13 11.54 -33.11
N GLY A 52 -14.44 11.83 -34.39
CA GLY A 52 -13.61 12.67 -35.26
C GLY A 52 -13.94 14.16 -35.25
N ASP A 53 -14.92 14.63 -34.48
CA ASP A 53 -15.34 16.04 -34.50
C ASP A 53 -14.79 16.83 -33.29
N VAL A 54 -13.46 16.75 -33.13
CA VAL A 54 -12.75 17.40 -32.03
C VAL A 54 -12.02 18.63 -32.54
N PRO A 55 -12.07 19.77 -31.83
CA PRO A 55 -11.41 21.02 -32.26
C PRO A 55 -9.90 20.86 -32.44
N VAL A 56 -9.33 21.52 -33.45
CA VAL A 56 -7.86 21.54 -33.66
C VAL A 56 -7.18 22.30 -32.52
N PRO A 57 -6.08 21.74 -31.91
CA PRO A 57 -5.39 22.40 -30.80
C PRO A 57 -4.80 23.75 -31.21
N GLY A 58 -5.01 24.78 -30.38
CA GLY A 58 -4.31 26.03 -30.42
C GLY A 58 -3.09 26.06 -29.49
N GLY A 59 -2.21 27.05 -29.60
CA GLY A 59 -0.85 27.07 -29.01
C GLY A 59 -0.62 26.59 -27.56
N ASP A 60 -1.61 26.67 -26.64
CA ASP A 60 -1.49 26.22 -25.24
C ASP A 60 -2.62 25.29 -24.79
N THR A 61 -3.17 24.53 -25.74
CA THR A 61 -4.22 23.57 -25.42
C THR A 61 -3.65 22.38 -24.65
N GLU A 62 -4.22 22.09 -23.49
CA GLU A 62 -3.90 20.90 -22.69
C GLU A 62 -4.94 19.79 -22.89
N ALA A 63 -4.47 18.57 -22.93
CA ALA A 63 -5.28 17.38 -22.84
C ALA A 63 -5.02 16.68 -21.52
N GLN A 64 -6.06 16.25 -20.85
CA GLN A 64 -5.98 15.39 -19.67
C GLN A 64 -6.39 13.98 -20.09
N VAL A 65 -5.50 13.01 -19.87
CA VAL A 65 -5.70 11.61 -20.27
C VAL A 65 -5.91 10.77 -19.03
N PHE A 66 -6.94 9.91 -19.07
CA PHE A 66 -7.28 8.97 -18.03
C PHE A 66 -7.23 7.55 -18.57
N PHE A 67 -6.79 6.61 -17.76
CA PHE A 67 -6.70 5.20 -18.12
C PHE A 67 -6.64 4.31 -16.87
N LYS A 68 -6.84 3.01 -17.05
CA LYS A 68 -6.65 2.01 -15.99
C LYS A 68 -5.29 1.33 -16.14
N PHE A 69 -4.59 1.18 -15.03
CA PHE A 69 -3.35 0.43 -14.97
C PHE A 69 -3.29 -0.37 -13.66
N ARG A 70 -3.18 -1.69 -13.75
CA ARG A 70 -3.17 -2.61 -12.59
C ARG A 70 -4.32 -2.33 -11.60
N GLY A 71 -5.52 -2.16 -12.10
CA GLY A 71 -6.72 -1.90 -11.30
C GLY A 71 -6.82 -0.47 -10.72
N ALA A 72 -5.81 0.39 -10.89
CA ALA A 72 -5.86 1.79 -10.46
C ALA A 72 -6.22 2.72 -11.62
N ARG A 73 -7.07 3.71 -11.37
CA ARG A 73 -7.28 4.82 -12.31
C ARG A 73 -6.10 5.77 -12.23
N MET A 74 -5.52 6.06 -13.39
CA MET A 74 -4.36 6.92 -13.55
C MET A 74 -4.71 8.09 -14.45
N THR A 75 -4.02 9.21 -14.28
CA THR A 75 -4.20 10.39 -15.13
C THR A 75 -2.87 11.09 -15.37
N PHE A 76 -2.78 11.78 -16.50
CA PHE A 76 -1.73 12.73 -16.77
C PHE A 76 -2.23 13.91 -17.60
N HIS A 77 -1.52 15.03 -17.49
CA HIS A 77 -1.72 16.20 -18.33
C HIS A 77 -0.62 16.25 -19.36
N ALA A 78 -0.97 16.60 -20.58
CA ALA A 78 -0.03 16.80 -21.67
C ALA A 78 -0.49 17.92 -22.62
N LYS A 79 0.45 18.66 -23.16
CA LYS A 79 0.16 19.66 -24.18
C LYS A 79 -0.28 18.98 -25.47
N ALA A 80 -1.41 19.38 -26.04
CA ALA A 80 -1.86 18.95 -27.36
C ALA A 80 -1.05 19.69 -28.42
N LEU A 81 -0.38 18.92 -29.30
CA LEU A 81 0.55 19.46 -30.29
C LEU A 81 -0.09 19.61 -31.66
N ALA A 82 -0.86 18.61 -32.09
CA ALA A 82 -1.51 18.58 -33.39
C ALA A 82 -2.67 17.59 -33.42
N LEU A 83 -3.63 17.84 -34.29
CA LEU A 83 -4.72 16.88 -34.61
C LEU A 83 -4.72 16.65 -36.12
N LYS A 84 -4.62 15.39 -36.56
CA LYS A 84 -4.73 14.98 -37.97
C LYS A 84 -5.76 13.90 -38.12
N GLY A 85 -6.94 14.25 -38.64
CA GLY A 85 -8.08 13.33 -38.59
C GLY A 85 -8.46 12.99 -37.16
N SER A 86 -8.46 11.70 -36.81
CA SER A 86 -8.68 11.24 -35.43
C SER A 86 -7.41 11.14 -34.57
N ASP A 87 -6.22 11.42 -35.13
CA ASP A 87 -4.96 11.25 -34.42
C ASP A 87 -4.56 12.54 -33.69
N LEU A 88 -4.74 12.56 -32.38
CA LEU A 88 -4.30 13.64 -31.49
C LEU A 88 -2.86 13.38 -31.06
N ARG A 89 -1.92 14.22 -31.47
CA ARG A 89 -0.55 14.20 -30.98
C ARG A 89 -0.41 15.06 -29.74
N ILE A 90 0.11 14.48 -28.68
CA ILE A 90 0.37 15.14 -27.40
C ILE A 90 1.86 15.08 -27.04
N ALA A 91 2.33 16.03 -26.24
CA ALA A 91 3.68 16.01 -25.69
C ALA A 91 3.84 14.84 -24.70
N ILE A 92 5.06 14.37 -24.46
CA ILE A 92 5.32 13.41 -23.39
C ILE A 92 4.93 14.02 -22.05
N PRO A 93 4.07 13.35 -21.24
CA PRO A 93 3.65 13.89 -19.96
C PRO A 93 4.83 14.04 -18.98
N GLN A 94 4.86 15.10 -18.22
CA GLN A 94 5.88 15.31 -17.19
C GLN A 94 5.77 14.26 -16.08
N GLY A 95 4.56 13.89 -15.69
CA GLY A 95 4.29 12.86 -14.67
C GLY A 95 2.97 12.16 -14.93
N ILE A 96 2.87 10.92 -14.48
CA ILE A 96 1.62 10.15 -14.38
C ILE A 96 1.25 10.10 -12.91
N TYR A 97 -0.02 10.34 -12.60
CA TYR A 97 -0.54 10.42 -11.24
C TYR A 97 -1.65 9.42 -11.05
N ARG A 98 -1.77 8.89 -9.85
CA ARG A 98 -2.98 8.16 -9.49
C ARG A 98 -4.13 9.15 -9.46
N ASP A 99 -5.17 8.88 -10.23
CA ASP A 99 -6.39 9.69 -10.21
C ASP A 99 -7.14 9.40 -8.90
N LEU A 100 -7.17 10.38 -8.03
CA LEU A 100 -7.89 10.33 -6.77
C LEU A 100 -9.30 10.91 -6.88
N SER A 101 -9.71 11.35 -8.08
CA SER A 101 -11.08 11.80 -8.29
C SER A 101 -12.04 10.62 -8.10
N ARG A 102 -13.10 10.85 -7.38
CA ARG A 102 -14.13 9.86 -7.13
C ARG A 102 -15.11 9.90 -8.29
N GLY A 103 -15.47 8.72 -8.82
CA GLY A 103 -16.50 8.63 -9.86
C GLY A 103 -17.89 9.05 -9.37
N PHE A 104 -18.13 8.98 -8.03
CA PHE A 104 -19.38 9.39 -7.41
C PHE A 104 -19.13 10.25 -6.17
N GLU A 105 -19.94 11.26 -5.99
CA GLU A 105 -19.95 12.07 -4.78
C GLU A 105 -20.40 11.24 -3.58
N ARG A 106 -19.82 11.49 -2.42
CA ARG A 106 -20.27 10.90 -1.17
C ARG A 106 -21.30 11.80 -0.52
N VAL A 107 -22.38 11.19 -0.12
CA VAL A 107 -23.51 11.86 0.51
C VAL A 107 -23.64 11.38 1.95
N ALA A 108 -24.02 12.25 2.85
CA ALA A 108 -24.39 11.87 4.21
C ALA A 108 -25.63 10.95 4.14
N PRO A 109 -25.70 9.89 4.98
CA PRO A 109 -26.84 8.98 4.97
C PRO A 109 -28.12 9.70 5.33
N GLY A 110 -29.24 9.34 4.68
CA GLY A 110 -30.57 9.71 5.14
C GLY A 110 -30.90 9.08 6.51
N ALA A 111 -31.85 9.62 7.22
CA ALA A 111 -32.28 9.10 8.53
C ALA A 111 -32.86 7.66 8.46
N ASP A 112 -33.26 7.24 7.29
CA ASP A 112 -33.85 5.95 6.95
C ASP A 112 -32.83 4.92 6.38
N MET A 113 -31.52 5.21 6.47
CA MET A 113 -30.47 4.31 6.00
C MET A 113 -29.87 3.54 7.16
N SER A 114 -29.82 2.20 7.01
CA SER A 114 -29.16 1.31 7.96
C SER A 114 -28.32 0.25 7.25
N LEU A 115 -27.26 -0.20 7.94
CA LEU A 115 -26.35 -1.23 7.47
C LEU A 115 -26.25 -2.33 8.49
N SER A 116 -26.43 -3.58 8.07
CA SER A 116 -26.07 -4.76 8.85
C SER A 116 -25.18 -5.70 8.05
N PHE A 117 -24.32 -6.45 8.73
CA PHE A 117 -23.42 -7.40 8.08
C PHE A 117 -23.06 -8.58 8.98
N LEU A 118 -22.61 -9.66 8.38
CA LEU A 118 -22.05 -10.82 9.09
C LEU A 118 -20.52 -10.73 9.06
N ALA A 119 -19.91 -10.46 10.20
CA ALA A 119 -18.48 -10.58 10.37
C ALA A 119 -18.10 -12.05 10.43
N GLN A 120 -17.45 -12.58 9.39
CA GLN A 120 -16.94 -13.94 9.34
C GLN A 120 -15.43 -13.89 9.13
N GLY A 121 -14.70 -14.69 9.87
CA GLY A 121 -13.26 -14.80 9.67
C GLY A 121 -12.56 -15.46 10.84
N GLU A 122 -11.28 -15.66 10.68
CA GLU A 122 -10.40 -16.04 11.76
C GLU A 122 -9.92 -14.76 12.45
N ARG A 123 -10.18 -14.67 13.76
CA ARG A 123 -9.60 -13.61 14.58
C ARG A 123 -8.09 -13.66 14.43
N ILE A 124 -7.47 -12.52 14.14
CA ILE A 124 -6.02 -12.41 14.15
C ILE A 124 -5.58 -11.86 15.49
N GLU A 125 -4.78 -12.63 16.21
CA GLU A 125 -4.18 -12.18 17.46
C GLU A 125 -2.86 -11.48 17.18
N LEU A 126 -2.84 -10.16 17.43
CA LEU A 126 -1.69 -9.29 17.16
C LEU A 126 -1.15 -8.68 18.47
N ASN A 127 -0.77 -9.57 19.41
CA ASN A 127 -0.10 -9.15 20.66
C ASN A 127 1.38 -8.77 20.41
N PHE A 128 1.63 -7.96 19.39
CA PHE A 128 2.95 -7.53 18.97
C PHE A 128 3.10 -6.00 19.09
N PRO A 129 4.32 -5.49 19.23
CA PRO A 129 4.57 -4.05 19.18
C PRO A 129 4.06 -3.44 17.88
N LYS A 130 3.39 -2.29 17.97
CA LYS A 130 2.91 -1.53 16.82
C LYS A 130 3.94 -0.48 16.44
N SER A 131 4.30 -0.41 15.17
CA SER A 131 5.20 0.59 14.62
C SER A 131 4.47 1.79 14.04
N GLU A 132 5.20 2.88 13.81
CA GLU A 132 4.70 4.08 13.12
C GLU A 132 4.48 3.85 11.61
N ILE A 133 5.15 2.85 11.04
CA ILE A 133 5.02 2.48 9.63
C ILE A 133 4.04 1.32 9.50
N SER A 134 3.10 1.44 8.58
CA SER A 134 2.30 0.32 8.09
C SER A 134 2.91 -0.17 6.77
N ASP A 135 3.41 -1.41 6.74
CA ASP A 135 3.78 -2.05 5.48
C ASP A 135 2.47 -2.58 4.85
N GLU A 136 2.10 -2.00 3.71
CA GLU A 136 1.09 -2.59 2.83
C GLU A 136 1.75 -3.84 2.21
N THR A 137 1.73 -4.94 2.95
CA THR A 137 2.28 -6.21 2.48
C THR A 137 1.47 -6.64 1.27
N PRO A 138 2.06 -6.79 0.07
CA PRO A 138 1.34 -7.36 -1.06
C PRO A 138 0.81 -8.74 -0.68
N GLU A 139 -0.37 -9.08 -1.15
CA GLU A 139 -1.05 -10.33 -0.78
C GLU A 139 -0.22 -11.57 -1.13
N GLU A 140 0.59 -11.51 -2.18
CA GLU A 140 1.55 -12.56 -2.51
C GLU A 140 2.90 -11.96 -2.89
N PRO A 141 3.98 -12.27 -2.17
CA PRO A 141 5.31 -11.91 -2.60
C PRO A 141 5.67 -12.69 -3.88
N GLU A 142 6.35 -12.03 -4.82
CA GLU A 142 6.88 -12.70 -6.00
C GLU A 142 7.79 -13.87 -5.57
N THR A 143 7.30 -15.09 -5.75
CA THR A 143 8.06 -16.31 -5.43
C THR A 143 8.80 -16.78 -6.69
N MET A 144 9.99 -17.33 -6.51
CA MET A 144 10.69 -18.02 -7.59
C MET A 144 9.87 -19.23 -8.05
N PRO A 145 9.84 -19.54 -9.37
CA PRO A 145 9.24 -20.76 -9.86
C PRO A 145 9.77 -21.97 -9.07
N ASN A 146 8.89 -22.82 -8.56
CA ASN A 146 9.17 -24.00 -7.73
C ASN A 146 9.61 -23.75 -6.29
N PHE A 147 9.52 -22.53 -5.75
CA PHE A 147 9.76 -22.28 -4.34
C PHE A 147 8.44 -22.25 -3.57
N ASP A 148 8.17 -23.26 -2.76
CA ASP A 148 6.99 -23.33 -1.90
C ASP A 148 7.24 -22.52 -0.62
N ALA A 149 6.83 -21.26 -0.62
CA ALA A 149 6.93 -20.37 0.52
C ALA A 149 6.08 -20.82 1.74
N ALA A 150 5.13 -21.73 1.53
CA ALA A 150 4.34 -22.28 2.61
C ALA A 150 5.16 -23.25 3.49
N LYS A 151 6.23 -23.85 2.97
CA LYS A 151 7.11 -24.73 3.73
C LYS A 151 8.12 -23.94 4.55
N MET A 152 7.73 -23.57 5.78
CA MET A 152 8.54 -22.81 6.73
C MET A 152 9.96 -23.39 6.91
N THR A 153 10.10 -24.70 6.99
CA THR A 153 11.41 -25.37 7.14
C THR A 153 12.35 -25.07 5.99
N ASN A 154 11.86 -25.11 4.75
CA ASN A 154 12.66 -24.81 3.56
C ASN A 154 13.05 -23.35 3.52
N LEU A 155 12.14 -22.44 3.88
CA LEU A 155 12.38 -21.01 3.95
C LEU A 155 13.49 -20.68 4.98
N LEU A 156 13.40 -21.25 6.19
CA LEU A 156 14.40 -21.03 7.24
C LEU A 156 15.77 -21.61 6.88
N LYS A 157 15.79 -22.77 6.20
CA LYS A 157 17.03 -23.39 5.71
C LYS A 157 17.69 -22.49 4.65
N ALA A 158 16.93 -22.06 3.65
CA ALA A 158 17.41 -21.17 2.58
C ALA A 158 17.96 -19.84 3.14
N PHE A 159 17.30 -19.29 4.15
CA PHE A 159 17.79 -18.09 4.85
C PHE A 159 19.17 -18.35 5.48
N ARG A 160 19.31 -19.41 6.27
CA ARG A 160 20.56 -19.73 6.96
C ARG A 160 21.70 -19.92 5.99
N GLU A 161 21.50 -20.74 4.97
CA GLU A 161 22.51 -21.00 3.91
C GLU A 161 22.96 -19.69 3.25
N LYS A 162 22.01 -18.83 2.89
CA LYS A 162 22.32 -17.56 2.26
C LYS A 162 22.98 -16.59 3.22
N ALA A 163 22.45 -16.43 4.43
CA ALA A 163 22.95 -15.50 5.43
C ALA A 163 24.41 -15.83 5.84
N GLN A 164 24.78 -17.11 5.93
CA GLN A 164 26.16 -17.54 6.22
C GLN A 164 27.18 -17.10 5.18
N THR A 165 26.75 -16.77 3.95
CA THR A 165 27.70 -16.31 2.91
C THR A 165 28.16 -14.88 3.09
N PHE A 166 27.48 -14.07 3.93
CA PHE A 166 27.79 -12.64 4.10
C PHE A 166 27.74 -12.15 5.56
N SER A 167 27.35 -12.98 6.51
CA SER A 167 27.34 -12.64 7.93
C SER A 167 28.08 -13.66 8.77
N SER A 168 28.71 -13.20 9.85
CA SER A 168 29.38 -14.09 10.81
C SER A 168 28.37 -14.84 11.68
N GLU A 169 27.30 -14.13 12.10
CA GLU A 169 26.18 -14.72 12.80
C GLU A 169 24.85 -14.19 12.22
N ASN A 170 23.81 -15.01 12.30
CA ASN A 170 22.46 -14.62 11.90
C ASN A 170 21.42 -15.27 12.81
N LYS A 171 20.32 -14.54 13.05
CA LYS A 171 19.21 -15.01 13.89
C LYS A 171 17.89 -14.45 13.36
N ILE A 172 16.82 -15.21 13.59
CA ILE A 172 15.44 -14.76 13.45
C ILE A 172 14.86 -14.73 14.85
N VAL A 173 14.41 -13.58 15.31
CA VAL A 173 13.85 -13.40 16.65
C VAL A 173 12.41 -12.99 16.54
N MET A 174 11.52 -13.68 17.24
CA MET A 174 10.08 -13.44 17.24
C MET A 174 9.62 -12.86 18.57
N PHE A 175 8.67 -11.91 18.54
CA PHE A 175 8.14 -11.22 19.73
C PHE A 175 6.86 -11.88 20.31
N ARG A 176 6.51 -13.10 19.88
CA ARG A 176 5.29 -13.75 20.36
C ARG A 176 5.24 -13.91 21.89
N GLU A 177 6.38 -14.24 22.50
CA GLU A 177 6.49 -14.56 23.94
C GLU A 177 7.47 -13.65 24.68
N ARG A 178 8.05 -12.66 23.99
CA ARG A 178 9.00 -11.72 24.58
C ARG A 178 8.75 -10.29 24.13
N LYS A 179 9.12 -9.35 24.97
CA LYS A 179 9.11 -7.92 24.62
C LYS A 179 10.48 -7.47 24.10
N PRO A 180 10.53 -6.39 23.31
CA PRO A 180 11.80 -5.74 22.93
C PRO A 180 12.57 -5.26 24.17
N GLU A 181 13.81 -5.65 24.30
CA GLU A 181 14.65 -5.33 25.47
C GLU A 181 15.79 -4.39 25.13
N SER A 182 16.58 -4.70 24.08
CA SER A 182 17.73 -3.89 23.70
C SER A 182 17.31 -2.54 23.08
N PHE A 183 18.25 -1.62 23.02
CA PHE A 183 18.04 -0.33 22.38
C PHE A 183 17.64 -0.49 20.91
N GLU A 184 18.34 -1.35 20.18
CA GLU A 184 18.11 -1.60 18.77
C GLU A 184 16.75 -2.27 18.54
N GLU A 185 16.37 -3.24 19.39
CA GLU A 185 15.04 -3.88 19.31
C GLU A 185 13.91 -2.86 19.50
N LYS A 186 14.05 -1.97 20.49
CA LYS A 186 13.06 -0.91 20.74
C LYS A 186 12.97 0.06 19.58
N LEU A 187 14.11 0.45 18.99
CA LEU A 187 14.12 1.30 17.81
C LEU A 187 13.39 0.68 16.64
N VAL A 188 13.74 -0.55 16.26
CA VAL A 188 13.11 -1.19 15.09
C VAL A 188 11.64 -1.50 15.31
N THR A 189 11.21 -1.72 16.56
CA THR A 189 9.80 -1.95 16.87
C THR A 189 8.96 -0.69 16.82
N VAL A 190 9.48 0.45 17.27
CA VAL A 190 8.75 1.72 17.24
C VAL A 190 8.71 2.29 15.83
N THR A 191 9.84 2.30 15.15
CA THR A 191 9.96 2.94 13.85
C THR A 191 9.51 2.07 12.68
N GLY A 192 9.53 0.74 12.82
CA GLY A 192 9.30 -0.19 11.71
C GLY A 192 10.41 -0.15 10.65
N LYS A 193 11.56 0.48 10.94
CA LYS A 193 12.70 0.62 10.03
C LYS A 193 13.87 -0.23 10.48
N THR A 194 14.75 -0.55 9.53
CA THR A 194 15.97 -1.32 9.78
C THR A 194 17.05 -0.45 10.39
N PHE A 195 17.60 -0.90 11.53
CA PHE A 195 18.80 -0.33 12.11
C PHE A 195 20.03 -1.03 11.54
N LEU A 196 20.97 -0.29 11.00
CA LEU A 196 22.24 -0.78 10.45
C LEU A 196 23.42 -0.01 11.08
N TYR A 197 24.16 -0.67 11.97
CA TYR A 197 25.41 -0.13 12.52
C TYR A 197 26.56 -0.28 11.51
N PRO A 198 27.43 0.72 11.30
CA PRO A 198 27.41 2.05 11.91
C PRO A 198 26.55 3.08 11.13
N GLN A 199 26.02 2.76 9.95
CA GLN A 199 25.36 3.70 9.03
C GLN A 199 24.22 4.48 9.69
N SER A 200 23.37 3.82 10.47
CA SER A 200 22.26 4.48 11.18
C SER A 200 22.71 5.41 12.31
N MET A 201 23.98 5.38 12.70
CA MET A 201 24.53 6.19 13.81
C MET A 201 25.37 7.37 13.34
N VAL A 202 25.68 7.45 12.05
CA VAL A 202 26.51 8.52 11.47
C VAL A 202 25.61 9.61 10.91
N LYS A 203 25.95 10.88 11.19
CA LYS A 203 25.28 12.01 10.57
C LYS A 203 25.66 12.07 9.09
N HIS A 204 24.66 11.91 8.23
CA HIS A 204 24.86 11.99 6.79
C HIS A 204 25.10 13.46 6.37
N THR A 205 26.30 13.78 5.91
CA THR A 205 26.68 15.14 5.49
C THR A 205 26.71 15.33 3.97
N ALA A 206 26.46 14.28 3.17
CA ALA A 206 26.48 14.38 1.71
C ALA A 206 25.39 13.52 1.06
N GLU A 207 24.71 14.11 0.05
CA GLU A 207 23.69 13.44 -0.76
C GLU A 207 24.16 12.16 -1.47
N LYS A 208 25.45 11.93 -1.61
CA LYS A 208 26.02 10.76 -2.31
C LYS A 208 25.96 9.45 -1.50
N ASP A 209 25.80 9.52 -0.19
CA ASP A 209 25.68 8.32 0.67
C ASP A 209 24.23 7.87 0.86
N LEU A 210 23.27 8.61 0.32
CA LEU A 210 21.82 8.45 0.45
C LEU A 210 21.18 7.50 -0.57
N ILE A 211 21.93 6.60 -1.21
CA ILE A 211 21.35 5.44 -1.92
C ILE A 211 20.97 4.34 -0.89
N LEU A 212 20.92 4.68 0.36
CA LEU A 212 20.39 3.81 1.39
C LEU A 212 18.87 3.76 1.24
N SER A 213 18.34 2.53 1.22
CA SER A 213 16.91 2.27 1.18
C SER A 213 16.14 3.19 2.14
N PRO A 214 14.99 3.78 1.73
CA PRO A 214 14.15 4.58 2.63
C PRO A 214 13.67 3.81 3.87
N ARG A 215 13.94 2.52 3.92
CA ARG A 215 13.66 1.63 5.06
C ARG A 215 14.79 1.53 6.08
N LEU A 216 15.93 2.16 5.83
CA LEU A 216 17.00 2.26 6.82
C LEU A 216 16.77 3.46 7.74
N LEU A 217 17.05 3.25 9.04
CA LEU A 217 17.05 4.32 10.03
C LEU A 217 18.22 5.26 9.81
N THR A 218 17.95 6.56 9.84
CA THR A 218 18.96 7.61 9.93
C THR A 218 19.18 8.02 11.38
N GLN A 219 20.29 8.72 11.65
CA GLN A 219 20.57 9.24 12.99
C GLN A 219 19.51 10.23 13.46
N GLU A 220 19.01 11.08 12.54
CA GLU A 220 17.96 12.05 12.81
C GLU A 220 16.65 11.37 13.22
N GLU A 221 16.27 10.28 12.53
CA GLU A 221 15.08 9.49 12.87
C GLU A 221 15.24 8.77 14.22
N ILE A 222 16.42 8.29 14.55
CA ILE A 222 16.73 7.72 15.88
C ILE A 222 16.55 8.77 16.97
N ILE A 223 17.10 9.97 16.75
CA ILE A 223 16.95 11.08 17.69
C ILE A 223 15.48 11.44 17.86
N LEU A 224 14.74 11.59 16.75
CA LEU A 224 13.31 11.91 16.78
C LEU A 224 12.49 10.84 17.53
N ALA A 225 12.73 9.56 17.22
CA ALA A 225 12.01 8.46 17.87
C ALA A 225 12.25 8.42 19.38
N GLN A 226 13.49 8.69 19.83
CA GLN A 226 13.84 8.68 21.25
C GLN A 226 13.33 9.93 21.98
N THR A 227 13.36 11.09 21.34
CA THR A 227 12.81 12.33 21.94
C THR A 227 11.29 12.26 22.05
N ASN A 228 10.60 11.65 21.10
CA ASN A 228 9.16 11.37 21.20
C ASN A 228 8.82 10.42 22.36
N GLN A 229 9.76 9.59 22.80
CA GLN A 229 9.64 8.74 23.98
C GLN A 229 10.00 9.45 25.30
N GLY A 230 10.32 10.74 25.26
CA GLY A 230 10.59 11.57 26.43
C GLY A 230 12.06 11.67 26.84
N LEU A 231 13.00 11.18 26.03
CA LEU A 231 14.42 11.37 26.28
C LEU A 231 14.89 12.76 25.81
N GLU A 232 15.72 13.42 26.57
CA GLU A 232 16.34 14.66 26.14
C GLU A 232 17.48 14.38 25.12
N LEU A 233 17.74 15.34 24.22
CA LEU A 233 18.72 15.19 23.15
C LEU A 233 20.10 14.72 23.65
N PHE A 234 20.58 15.28 24.76
CA PHE A 234 21.90 14.89 25.31
C PHE A 234 21.91 13.43 25.80
N GLN A 235 20.77 12.93 26.31
CA GLN A 235 20.64 11.53 26.75
C GLN A 235 20.67 10.59 25.54
N VAL A 236 20.02 10.98 24.44
CA VAL A 236 20.06 10.21 23.18
C VAL A 236 21.48 10.15 22.62
N ILE A 237 22.20 11.30 22.60
CA ILE A 237 23.59 11.35 22.13
C ILE A 237 24.49 10.46 23.00
N ASN A 238 24.33 10.52 24.32
CA ASN A 238 25.11 9.66 25.24
C ASN A 238 24.81 8.17 25.02
N LEU A 239 23.54 7.83 24.73
CA LEU A 239 23.14 6.47 24.42
C LEU A 239 23.76 5.97 23.11
N LEU A 240 23.78 6.80 22.07
CA LEU A 240 24.44 6.48 20.79
C LEU A 240 25.94 6.26 20.99
N ASN A 241 26.63 7.16 21.69
CA ASN A 241 28.06 7.04 21.97
C ASN A 241 28.38 5.77 22.78
N LYS A 242 27.54 5.44 23.77
CA LYS A 242 27.69 4.19 24.55
C LYS A 242 27.52 2.97 23.64
N THR A 243 26.48 2.96 22.81
CA THR A 243 26.21 1.87 21.86
C THR A 243 27.37 1.68 20.91
N GLU A 244 27.93 2.76 20.34
CA GLU A 244 29.12 2.70 19.47
C GLU A 244 30.33 2.10 20.18
N LYS A 245 30.60 2.55 21.41
CA LYS A 245 31.71 2.01 22.24
C LYS A 245 31.53 0.51 22.50
N ASP A 246 30.32 0.09 22.84
CA ASP A 246 29.98 -1.32 23.09
C ASP A 246 30.17 -2.18 21.83
N LYS A 247 29.76 -1.69 20.65
CA LYS A 247 29.95 -2.38 19.37
C LYS A 247 31.44 -2.49 19.02
N ASN A 248 32.22 -1.43 19.24
CA ASN A 248 33.64 -1.42 19.01
C ASN A 248 34.40 -2.41 19.96
N THR A 249 33.98 -2.47 21.21
CA THR A 249 34.56 -3.42 22.20
C THR A 249 34.28 -4.87 21.80
N LYS A 250 33.10 -5.14 21.20
CA LYS A 250 32.73 -6.46 20.68
C LYS A 250 33.32 -6.77 19.31
N ASN A 251 34.18 -5.93 18.77
CA ASN A 251 34.82 -6.08 17.46
C ASN A 251 33.85 -6.17 16.30
N ILE A 252 32.68 -5.52 16.40
CA ILE A 252 31.63 -5.53 15.38
C ILE A 252 32.03 -4.58 14.25
N LEU A 253 32.02 -5.10 13.02
CA LEU A 253 32.19 -4.33 11.78
C LEU A 253 30.86 -3.73 11.34
N GLN A 254 29.84 -4.56 11.22
CA GLN A 254 28.46 -4.17 10.93
C GLN A 254 27.47 -5.07 11.66
N GLU A 255 26.35 -4.50 12.03
CA GLU A 255 25.26 -5.20 12.68
C GLU A 255 23.91 -4.66 12.17
N LEU A 256 23.00 -5.55 11.84
CA LEU A 256 21.74 -5.22 11.22
C LEU A 256 20.59 -5.84 12.03
N TYR A 257 19.59 -5.01 12.34
CA TYR A 257 18.28 -5.41 12.87
C TYR A 257 17.22 -4.98 11.88
N SER A 258 16.59 -5.92 11.19
CA SER A 258 15.54 -5.62 10.22
C SER A 258 14.20 -6.13 10.74
N PRO A 259 13.20 -5.26 10.94
CA PRO A 259 11.90 -5.67 11.46
C PRO A 259 11.19 -6.59 10.48
N ILE A 260 10.47 -7.57 11.02
CA ILE A 260 9.52 -8.42 10.30
C ILE A 260 8.15 -7.81 10.54
N LEU A 261 7.58 -7.18 9.52
CA LEU A 261 6.34 -6.42 9.62
C LEU A 261 5.15 -7.23 9.13
N TYR A 262 4.12 -7.32 9.97
CA TYR A 262 2.79 -7.76 9.58
C TYR A 262 1.83 -6.57 9.76
N HIS A 263 1.46 -5.92 8.66
CA HIS A 263 0.81 -4.60 8.66
C HIS A 263 1.64 -3.57 9.46
N ALA A 264 1.08 -2.97 10.50
CA ALA A 264 1.77 -2.05 11.39
C ALA A 264 2.46 -2.74 12.59
N TYR A 265 2.40 -4.07 12.69
CA TYR A 265 2.93 -4.80 13.82
C TYR A 265 4.29 -5.41 13.53
N VAL A 266 5.24 -5.20 14.42
CA VAL A 266 6.56 -5.82 14.34
C VAL A 266 6.50 -7.16 15.06
N VAL A 267 6.40 -8.24 14.28
CA VAL A 267 6.25 -9.60 14.81
C VAL A 267 7.58 -10.23 15.23
N GLY A 268 8.67 -9.61 14.83
CA GLY A 268 10.03 -10.04 15.12
C GLY A 268 11.06 -9.22 14.35
N TYR A 269 12.28 -9.69 14.30
CA TYR A 269 13.33 -9.09 13.47
C TYR A 269 14.33 -10.12 12.95
N LEU A 270 14.96 -9.78 11.85
CA LEU A 270 16.10 -10.48 11.28
C LEU A 270 17.37 -9.82 11.80
N TYR A 271 18.26 -10.61 12.36
CA TYR A 271 19.54 -10.15 12.91
C TYR A 271 20.69 -10.70 12.11
N LEU A 272 21.62 -9.84 11.74
CA LEU A 272 22.89 -10.19 11.12
C LEU A 272 24.02 -9.43 11.79
N VAL A 273 25.15 -10.08 11.97
CA VAL A 273 26.38 -9.42 12.43
C VAL A 273 27.58 -9.87 11.61
N SER A 274 28.47 -8.94 11.35
CA SER A 274 29.78 -9.14 10.74
C SER A 274 30.83 -8.56 11.68
N PHE A 275 31.88 -9.33 12.03
CA PHE A 275 32.98 -8.89 12.88
C PHE A 275 34.12 -8.34 12.05
N LYS A 276 34.96 -7.50 12.65
CA LYS A 276 36.13 -6.89 11.98
C LYS A 276 37.15 -7.93 11.53
N ASP A 277 37.25 -9.04 12.28
CA ASP A 277 38.18 -10.13 11.98
C ASP A 277 37.57 -11.04 10.90
N GLY A 278 37.93 -10.78 9.64
CA GLY A 278 37.52 -11.58 8.50
C GLY A 278 36.13 -11.35 7.99
N GLY A 279 35.35 -10.43 8.57
CA GLY A 279 34.01 -10.07 8.13
C GLY A 279 34.02 -9.11 6.95
N GLN A 280 32.88 -9.02 6.29
CA GLN A 280 32.64 -8.10 5.15
C GLN A 280 31.49 -7.15 5.43
N LYS A 281 31.49 -5.99 4.78
CA LYS A 281 30.38 -5.04 4.86
C LYS A 281 29.17 -5.55 4.09
N PHE A 282 27.98 -5.32 4.63
CA PHE A 282 26.73 -5.66 3.96
C PHE A 282 26.53 -4.76 2.73
N SER A 283 26.42 -5.38 1.58
CA SER A 283 26.11 -4.68 0.33
C SER A 283 24.62 -4.37 0.23
N GLN A 284 24.22 -3.48 -0.69
CA GLN A 284 22.80 -3.21 -0.99
C GLN A 284 22.04 -4.50 -1.30
N LYS A 285 22.64 -5.44 -2.02
CA LYS A 285 22.02 -6.74 -2.33
C LYS A 285 21.70 -7.56 -1.08
N VAL A 286 22.51 -7.46 -0.03
CA VAL A 286 22.23 -8.12 1.26
C VAL A 286 21.03 -7.47 1.93
N ILE A 287 20.95 -6.15 1.94
CA ILE A 287 19.83 -5.39 2.52
C ILE A 287 18.54 -5.72 1.78
N ASP A 288 18.55 -5.70 0.46
CA ASP A 288 17.39 -6.05 -0.37
C ASP A 288 16.94 -7.50 -0.14
N PHE A 289 17.89 -8.44 -0.03
CA PHE A 289 17.59 -9.83 0.32
C PHE A 289 16.89 -9.95 1.66
N ILE A 290 17.37 -9.23 2.69
CA ILE A 290 16.77 -9.26 4.03
C ILE A 290 15.33 -8.73 4.02
N PHE A 291 15.06 -7.65 3.28
CA PHE A 291 13.72 -7.13 3.13
C PHE A 291 12.78 -8.11 2.43
N GLN A 292 13.22 -8.67 1.30
CA GLN A 292 12.43 -9.67 0.57
C GLN A 292 12.18 -10.91 1.42
N PHE A 293 13.20 -11.38 2.13
CA PHE A 293 13.06 -12.52 3.03
C PHE A 293 12.07 -12.23 4.16
N GLY A 294 12.11 -11.05 4.78
CA GLY A 294 11.16 -10.64 5.82
C GLY A 294 9.71 -10.73 5.34
N ARG A 295 9.42 -10.29 4.11
CA ARG A 295 8.09 -10.36 3.49
C ARG A 295 7.65 -11.81 3.21
N LEU A 296 8.56 -12.64 2.67
CA LEU A 296 8.31 -14.06 2.46
C LEU A 296 8.02 -14.78 3.77
N LEU A 297 8.77 -14.46 4.82
CA LEU A 297 8.58 -15.03 6.15
C LEU A 297 7.20 -14.69 6.73
N VAL A 298 6.79 -13.43 6.63
CA VAL A 298 5.44 -13.00 7.07
C VAL A 298 4.34 -13.73 6.29
N HIS A 299 4.47 -13.83 4.97
CA HIS A 299 3.53 -14.60 4.15
C HIS A 299 3.47 -16.06 4.61
N SER A 300 4.61 -16.72 4.80
CA SER A 300 4.69 -18.09 5.29
C SER A 300 4.06 -18.24 6.68
N LEU A 301 4.32 -17.31 7.59
CA LEU A 301 3.69 -17.28 8.93
C LEU A 301 2.17 -17.16 8.83
N LYS A 302 1.65 -16.30 7.96
CA LYS A 302 0.21 -16.12 7.71
C LYS A 302 -0.41 -17.42 7.19
N VAL A 303 0.16 -18.00 6.14
CA VAL A 303 -0.36 -19.26 5.52
C VAL A 303 -0.33 -20.41 6.51
N ASN A 304 0.70 -20.50 7.34
CA ASN A 304 0.81 -21.53 8.39
C ASN A 304 -0.01 -21.21 9.66
N GLY A 305 -0.85 -20.19 9.65
CA GLY A 305 -1.76 -19.89 10.75
C GLY A 305 -1.10 -19.31 12.00
N TYR A 306 0.10 -18.73 11.90
CA TYR A 306 0.81 -18.17 13.06
C TYR A 306 0.03 -17.06 13.77
N PHE A 307 -0.81 -16.34 13.04
CA PHE A 307 -1.63 -15.24 13.56
C PHE A 307 -3.08 -15.66 13.86
N LYS A 308 -3.43 -16.93 13.65
CA LYS A 308 -4.79 -17.43 13.85
C LYS A 308 -5.16 -17.43 15.32
N GLY A 309 -6.27 -16.78 15.65
CA GLY A 309 -6.96 -16.89 16.92
C GLY A 309 -8.28 -17.66 16.75
N GLU A 310 -9.20 -17.49 17.69
CA GLU A 310 -10.50 -18.13 17.62
C GLU A 310 -11.33 -17.62 16.43
N PRO A 311 -12.08 -18.50 15.73
CA PRO A 311 -12.95 -18.07 14.64
C PRO A 311 -14.06 -17.16 15.17
N VAL A 312 -14.31 -16.07 14.45
CA VAL A 312 -15.40 -15.13 14.74
C VAL A 312 -16.49 -15.32 13.70
N LYS A 313 -17.72 -15.52 14.21
CA LYS A 313 -18.94 -15.46 13.41
C LYS A 313 -19.97 -14.67 14.21
N GLU A 314 -20.04 -13.38 13.93
CA GLU A 314 -20.90 -12.47 14.64
C GLU A 314 -21.69 -11.60 13.66
N ARG A 315 -23.01 -11.54 13.84
CA ARG A 315 -23.86 -10.64 13.09
C ARG A 315 -23.84 -9.27 13.75
N VAL A 316 -23.45 -8.25 12.99
CA VAL A 316 -23.61 -6.86 13.35
C VAL A 316 -24.92 -6.39 12.77
N GLU A 317 -25.89 -6.17 13.61
CA GLU A 317 -27.26 -5.82 13.19
C GLU A 317 -27.37 -4.37 12.72
N THR A 318 -26.61 -3.48 13.32
CA THR A 318 -26.58 -2.07 12.94
C THR A 318 -25.16 -1.51 13.03
N ALA A 319 -24.66 -1.03 11.91
CA ALA A 319 -23.47 -0.19 11.86
C ALA A 319 -23.89 1.25 11.52
N GLU A 320 -23.26 2.24 12.13
CA GLU A 320 -23.54 3.64 11.83
C GLU A 320 -22.93 3.99 10.46
N VAL A 321 -23.77 4.25 9.48
CA VAL A 321 -23.34 4.74 8.17
C VAL A 321 -22.86 6.19 8.31
N ILE A 322 -21.65 6.46 7.83
CA ILE A 322 -21.03 7.79 7.89
C ILE A 322 -21.19 8.55 6.58
N ASP A 323 -20.88 7.88 5.48
CA ASP A 323 -21.13 8.38 4.13
C ASP A 323 -21.36 7.22 3.15
N VAL A 324 -22.03 7.49 2.08
CA VAL A 324 -22.36 6.51 1.03
C VAL A 324 -22.23 7.15 -0.35
N SER A 325 -21.89 6.33 -1.34
CA SER A 325 -21.91 6.69 -2.75
C SER A 325 -22.36 5.49 -3.58
N ALA A 326 -22.62 5.66 -4.87
CA ALA A 326 -22.95 4.54 -5.74
C ALA A 326 -21.84 3.48 -5.90
N SER A 327 -20.60 3.78 -5.46
CA SER A 327 -19.45 2.87 -5.56
C SER A 327 -18.99 2.31 -4.21
N GLY A 328 -19.53 2.76 -3.09
CA GLY A 328 -19.07 2.31 -1.80
C GLY A 328 -19.68 3.05 -0.62
N ILE A 329 -19.37 2.57 0.57
CA ILE A 329 -19.95 3.03 1.82
C ILE A 329 -18.85 3.15 2.89
N GLN A 330 -18.96 4.16 3.74
CA GLN A 330 -18.19 4.26 4.97
C GLN A 330 -19.12 4.11 6.17
N PHE A 331 -18.74 3.23 7.09
CA PHE A 331 -19.48 3.03 8.33
C PHE A 331 -18.54 2.98 9.53
N ALA A 332 -19.11 3.14 10.72
CA ALA A 332 -18.37 3.10 11.96
C ALA A 332 -18.94 2.08 12.94
N LEU A 333 -18.03 1.48 13.70
CA LEU A 333 -18.30 0.52 14.77
C LEU A 333 -17.58 0.94 16.05
N PRO A 334 -18.02 0.51 17.23
CA PRO A 334 -17.20 0.60 18.43
C PRO A 334 -15.86 -0.11 18.23
N LEU A 335 -14.77 0.51 18.70
CA LEU A 335 -13.44 -0.11 18.67
C LEU A 335 -13.42 -1.30 19.64
N ASN A 336 -13.39 -2.51 19.09
CA ASN A 336 -13.41 -3.77 19.82
C ASN A 336 -12.66 -4.84 19.02
N HIS A 337 -13.00 -6.13 19.21
CA HIS A 337 -12.41 -7.24 18.46
C HIS A 337 -12.56 -7.16 16.93
N PHE A 338 -13.50 -6.35 16.39
CA PHE A 338 -13.65 -6.17 14.93
C PHE A 338 -12.41 -5.56 14.28
N GLU A 339 -11.56 -4.84 15.02
CA GLU A 339 -10.28 -4.37 14.48
C GLU A 339 -9.42 -5.51 13.92
N ASN A 340 -9.50 -6.69 14.54
CA ASN A 340 -8.73 -7.87 14.17
C ASN A 340 -9.47 -8.83 13.24
N VAL A 341 -10.74 -8.61 12.97
CA VAL A 341 -11.58 -9.44 12.08
C VAL A 341 -11.77 -8.78 10.72
N LEU A 342 -12.08 -7.47 10.73
CA LEU A 342 -12.30 -6.70 9.50
C LEU A 342 -10.95 -6.18 8.98
N LEU A 343 -10.27 -7.01 8.19
CA LEU A 343 -8.95 -6.70 7.64
C LEU A 343 -9.05 -5.95 6.32
N LEU A 344 -8.02 -5.15 6.00
CA LEU A 344 -7.90 -4.52 4.70
C LEU A 344 -7.93 -5.58 3.59
N TYR A 345 -8.64 -5.26 2.51
CA TYR A 345 -8.84 -6.08 1.31
C TYR A 345 -9.65 -7.36 1.52
N ASN A 346 -10.21 -7.59 2.72
CA ASN A 346 -11.19 -8.65 2.89
C ASN A 346 -12.54 -8.26 2.30
N ASP A 347 -13.23 -9.24 1.75
CA ASP A 347 -14.58 -9.08 1.21
C ASP A 347 -15.60 -9.23 2.35
N LEU A 348 -16.65 -8.42 2.29
CA LEU A 348 -17.69 -8.34 3.28
C LEU A 348 -19.05 -8.39 2.59
N SER A 349 -19.94 -9.29 3.05
CA SER A 349 -21.35 -9.33 2.62
C SER A 349 -22.21 -8.60 3.63
N PHE A 350 -23.07 -7.71 3.16
CA PHE A 350 -23.91 -6.88 4.01
C PHE A 350 -25.28 -6.63 3.41
N ASP A 351 -26.22 -6.30 4.30
CA ASP A 351 -27.56 -5.87 3.97
C ASP A 351 -27.63 -4.35 4.21
N LEU A 352 -27.93 -3.60 3.15
CA LEU A 352 -28.09 -2.13 3.17
C LEU A 352 -29.58 -1.82 2.99
N THR A 353 -30.18 -1.16 3.96
CA THR A 353 -31.57 -0.69 3.88
C THR A 353 -31.58 0.80 3.60
N VAL A 354 -32.40 1.20 2.62
CA VAL A 354 -32.64 2.61 2.26
C VAL A 354 -34.15 2.79 2.13
N GLY A 355 -34.75 3.53 3.06
CA GLY A 355 -36.20 3.59 3.19
C GLY A 355 -36.79 2.22 3.48
N GLU A 356 -37.73 1.78 2.63
CA GLU A 356 -38.39 0.46 2.73
C GLU A 356 -37.66 -0.64 1.96
N ARG A 357 -36.59 -0.32 1.21
CA ARG A 357 -35.88 -1.29 0.37
C ARG A 357 -34.64 -1.84 1.05
N GLU A 358 -34.59 -3.15 1.19
CA GLU A 358 -33.42 -3.90 1.63
C GLU A 358 -32.65 -4.42 0.41
N MET A 359 -31.35 -4.14 0.37
CA MET A 359 -30.43 -4.51 -0.71
C MET A 359 -29.30 -5.36 -0.14
N LYS A 360 -28.98 -6.47 -0.82
CA LYS A 360 -27.81 -7.30 -0.49
C LYS A 360 -26.64 -6.88 -1.37
N ALA A 361 -25.52 -6.60 -0.74
CA ALA A 361 -24.32 -6.20 -1.46
C ALA A 361 -23.09 -6.91 -0.91
N GLY A 362 -22.14 -7.13 -1.78
CA GLY A 362 -20.77 -7.52 -1.45
C GLY A 362 -19.81 -6.36 -1.69
N GLY A 363 -18.78 -6.26 -0.88
CA GLY A 363 -17.78 -5.21 -1.06
C GLY A 363 -16.46 -5.56 -0.42
N ARG A 364 -15.42 -4.82 -0.79
CA ARG A 364 -14.06 -4.99 -0.29
C ARG A 364 -13.66 -3.85 0.62
N ILE A 365 -13.06 -4.18 1.75
CA ILE A 365 -12.55 -3.20 2.71
C ILE A 365 -11.31 -2.53 2.10
N MET A 366 -11.44 -1.28 1.68
CA MET A 366 -10.37 -0.52 1.02
C MET A 366 -9.57 0.34 1.98
N ARG A 367 -10.18 0.76 3.09
CA ARG A 367 -9.55 1.60 4.10
C ARG A 367 -10.14 1.31 5.47
N LYS A 368 -9.28 1.35 6.47
CA LYS A 368 -9.63 1.17 7.87
C LYS A 368 -8.80 2.14 8.73
N PHE A 369 -9.44 2.79 9.69
CA PHE A 369 -8.76 3.64 10.66
C PHE A 369 -9.59 3.73 11.93
N SER A 370 -8.94 4.05 13.04
CA SER A 370 -9.61 4.26 14.33
C SER A 370 -9.47 5.73 14.76
N ASP A 371 -10.54 6.30 15.27
CA ASP A 371 -10.58 7.63 15.87
C ASP A 371 -11.55 7.64 17.04
N ARG A 372 -11.16 8.26 18.16
CA ARG A 372 -11.98 8.46 19.36
C ARG A 372 -12.73 7.21 19.85
N GLY A 373 -12.05 6.06 19.83
CA GLY A 373 -12.64 4.79 20.28
C GLY A 373 -13.63 4.16 19.33
N ARG A 374 -13.66 4.62 18.06
CA ARG A 374 -14.47 4.07 16.98
C ARG A 374 -13.58 3.54 15.84
N LEU A 375 -14.03 2.48 15.23
CA LEU A 375 -13.41 1.88 14.06
C LEU A 375 -14.19 2.29 12.81
N TYR A 376 -13.55 2.98 11.88
CA TYR A 376 -14.11 3.41 10.60
C TYR A 376 -13.66 2.47 9.50
N ILE A 377 -14.62 1.97 8.74
CA ILE A 377 -14.42 1.03 7.63
C ILE A 377 -14.95 1.65 6.34
N CYS A 378 -14.11 1.72 5.31
CA CYS A 378 -14.51 2.14 3.98
C CYS A 378 -14.55 0.92 3.07
N VAL A 379 -15.71 0.64 2.49
CA VAL A 379 -15.95 -0.52 1.63
C VAL A 379 -16.28 -0.04 0.22
N MET A 380 -15.64 -0.65 -0.76
CA MET A 380 -15.98 -0.50 -2.18
C MET A 380 -16.96 -1.60 -2.57
N PHE A 381 -18.04 -1.28 -3.23
CA PHE A 381 -19.00 -2.28 -3.73
C PHE A 381 -18.37 -3.08 -4.87
N LEU A 382 -18.38 -4.41 -4.73
CA LEU A 382 -17.94 -5.35 -5.76
C LEU A 382 -19.17 -6.00 -6.43
N ASP A 383 -20.12 -6.43 -5.61
CA ASP A 383 -21.31 -7.14 -6.03
C ASP A 383 -22.55 -6.43 -5.45
N ILE A 384 -23.25 -5.75 -6.30
CA ILE A 384 -24.56 -5.14 -6.04
C ILE A 384 -25.39 -5.29 -7.31
N LYS A 385 -26.63 -5.76 -7.19
CA LYS A 385 -27.52 -5.92 -8.34
C LYS A 385 -27.73 -4.59 -9.05
N ASP A 386 -27.80 -4.60 -10.37
CA ASP A 386 -27.97 -3.38 -11.16
C ASP A 386 -29.25 -2.59 -10.81
N GLU A 387 -30.33 -3.30 -10.44
CA GLU A 387 -31.57 -2.68 -9.97
C GLU A 387 -31.37 -1.95 -8.64
N ASP A 388 -30.60 -2.54 -7.71
CA ASP A 388 -30.31 -1.99 -6.41
C ASP A 388 -29.35 -0.81 -6.54
N ARG A 389 -28.38 -0.92 -7.44
CA ARG A 389 -27.47 0.19 -7.76
C ARG A 389 -28.21 1.40 -8.33
N ARG A 390 -29.12 1.17 -9.29
CA ARG A 390 -29.94 2.24 -9.85
C ARG A 390 -30.82 2.90 -8.80
N PHE A 391 -31.47 2.10 -7.97
CA PHE A 391 -32.27 2.62 -6.86
C PHE A 391 -31.41 3.43 -5.88
N LEU A 392 -30.22 2.94 -5.50
CA LEU A 392 -29.30 3.66 -4.63
C LEU A 392 -28.88 5.00 -5.25
N MET A 393 -28.61 5.03 -6.55
CA MET A 393 -28.26 6.28 -7.26
C MET A 393 -29.43 7.28 -7.26
N GLU A 394 -30.66 6.82 -7.52
CA GLU A 394 -31.84 7.67 -7.43
C GLU A 394 -32.04 8.24 -6.02
N ALA A 395 -31.89 7.39 -5.02
CA ALA A 395 -32.03 7.80 -3.62
C ALA A 395 -30.96 8.81 -3.18
N LEU A 396 -29.70 8.66 -3.65
CA LEU A 396 -28.59 9.54 -3.26
C LEU A 396 -28.52 10.83 -4.07
N TYR A 397 -28.81 10.78 -5.38
CA TYR A 397 -28.53 11.87 -6.32
C TYR A 397 -29.76 12.39 -7.05
N GLY A 398 -30.93 11.80 -6.80
CA GLY A 398 -32.18 12.16 -7.51
C GLY A 398 -32.21 11.73 -8.97
N SER A 399 -31.26 10.94 -9.43
CA SER A 399 -31.15 10.47 -10.83
C SER A 399 -30.45 9.12 -10.88
N ALA A 400 -31.00 8.21 -11.71
CA ALA A 400 -30.38 6.90 -11.99
C ALA A 400 -29.29 6.98 -13.09
N GLN A 401 -28.99 8.16 -13.62
CA GLN A 401 -27.97 8.29 -14.66
C GLN A 401 -26.60 8.01 -14.07
N THR A 402 -26.02 6.88 -14.48
CA THR A 402 -24.58 6.68 -14.35
C THR A 402 -23.87 7.82 -15.05
N PRO A 403 -22.87 8.48 -14.45
CA PRO A 403 -21.88 9.18 -15.24
C PRO A 403 -21.39 8.19 -16.30
N ASP A 404 -21.23 8.62 -17.55
CA ASP A 404 -20.84 7.79 -18.71
C ASP A 404 -19.56 6.95 -18.53
N PHE A 405 -19.06 6.84 -17.32
CA PHE A 405 -17.74 6.37 -16.92
C PHE A 405 -17.72 5.20 -15.91
N TYR A 406 -18.73 4.37 -15.82
CA TYR A 406 -18.64 3.18 -14.99
C TYR A 406 -18.53 1.92 -15.86
N PRO A 407 -17.41 1.15 -15.74
CA PRO A 407 -17.33 -0.14 -16.40
C PRO A 407 -18.40 -1.08 -15.82
N SER A 408 -19.03 -1.87 -16.67
CA SER A 408 -19.89 -2.96 -16.29
C SER A 408 -19.18 -3.92 -15.34
N SER A 409 -19.93 -4.67 -14.52
CA SER A 409 -19.39 -5.66 -13.57
C SER A 409 -18.51 -6.73 -14.23
N GLU A 410 -18.56 -6.89 -15.55
CA GLU A 410 -17.75 -7.81 -16.34
C GLU A 410 -16.28 -7.38 -16.47
N ASP A 411 -15.95 -6.09 -16.24
CA ASP A 411 -14.59 -5.55 -16.37
C ASP A 411 -13.72 -5.75 -15.12
N TRP A 412 -14.23 -6.38 -14.07
CA TRP A 412 -13.51 -6.60 -12.81
C TRP A 412 -12.85 -7.98 -12.67
N THR A 413 -13.07 -8.89 -13.65
CA THR A 413 -12.43 -10.20 -13.69
C THR A 413 -11.18 -10.16 -14.57
N VAL A 414 -10.04 -9.69 -14.06
CA VAL A 414 -8.69 -10.13 -14.45
C VAL A 414 -7.73 -9.92 -13.27
#